data_b82f9d3bd22e986ac72fd804b9bcd2d0
#
_entry.id   b82f9d3bd22e986ac72fd804b9bcd2d0
#
_cell.length_a   1.000
_cell.length_b   1.000
_cell.length_c   1.000
_cell.angle_alpha   90.00
_cell.angle_beta   90.00
_cell.angle_gamma   90.00
#
_symmetry.space_group_name_H-M   'P 1'
#
loop_
_entity.id
_entity.type
_entity.pdbx_description
1 polymer ?
#
loop_
_entity_poly.entity_id
_entity_poly.type
_entity_poly.pdbx_seq_one_letter_code
_entity_poly.pdbx_strand_id
1 'polypeptide(L)'
;TLTNTTPVTSGAAVHIQNGKRIKVKVVEGTSNTLVDAANGSQKGAFYVKGHPEFSGKGTLIVNGNVKHAIKSGEYMTLKDATLKVLAAAGDGINCGQYFLMESGVLDISGVEDDGIQCDIDDTDVGSTGETADHEDEDSGNIYLEGGQITINTAGIAAKGVKSEGDLIVKGGVIDITTTGNGKWDEEDVKTKAAA
;
A
#
# COMPACT_ATOMS: atom_id res chain seq x y z
N THR A 1 15.84 12.44 11.99
CA THR A 1 14.73 11.75 12.62
C THR A 1 13.53 12.66 12.55
N LEU A 2 12.57 12.34 11.73
CA LEU A 2 11.26 13.00 11.73
C LEU A 2 10.38 12.24 12.70
N THR A 3 10.40 12.64 13.97
CA THR A 3 9.41 12.17 14.94
C THR A 3 8.35 13.26 15.01
N ASN A 4 7.28 13.16 14.23
CA ASN A 4 6.14 14.03 14.39
C ASN A 4 5.14 13.36 15.33
N THR A 5 5.24 13.67 16.59
CA THR A 5 4.30 13.22 17.64
C THR A 5 3.17 14.21 17.88
N THR A 6 3.13 15.31 17.14
CA THR A 6 2.06 16.30 17.30
C THR A 6 0.91 15.89 16.40
N PRO A 7 -0.29 15.64 16.92
CA PRO A 7 -1.47 15.41 16.11
C PRO A 7 -1.68 16.64 15.22
N VAL A 8 -1.45 16.49 13.94
CA VAL A 8 -1.84 17.54 12.98
C VAL A 8 -3.36 17.58 13.00
N THR A 9 -3.93 18.74 13.17
CA THR A 9 -5.39 18.88 13.31
C THR A 9 -6.17 18.55 12.05
N SER A 10 -5.49 18.45 10.90
CA SER A 10 -6.01 17.91 9.65
C SER A 10 -4.88 17.65 8.65
N GLY A 11 -4.97 16.57 7.89
CA GLY A 11 -4.11 16.27 6.77
C GLY A 11 -3.15 15.10 6.96
N ALA A 12 -2.54 14.70 5.87
CA ALA A 12 -1.53 13.65 5.84
C ALA A 12 -0.25 14.08 6.57
N ALA A 13 0.48 13.14 7.18
CA ALA A 13 1.80 13.41 7.75
C ALA A 13 2.81 13.81 6.64
N VAL A 14 2.68 13.19 5.46
CA VAL A 14 3.41 13.56 4.24
C VAL A 14 2.44 13.58 3.07
N HIS A 15 2.38 14.70 2.36
CA HIS A 15 1.57 14.84 1.15
C HIS A 15 2.41 15.45 0.03
N ILE A 16 2.65 14.70 -1.03
CA ILE A 16 3.42 15.13 -2.19
C ILE A 16 2.49 15.16 -3.40
N GLN A 17 2.19 16.38 -3.88
CA GLN A 17 1.27 16.60 -5.00
C GLN A 17 1.92 16.50 -6.39
N ASN A 18 3.23 16.23 -6.44
CA ASN A 18 3.93 16.05 -7.69
C ASN A 18 3.64 14.66 -8.26
N GLY A 19 3.14 14.60 -9.49
CA GLY A 19 2.90 13.36 -10.24
C GLY A 19 4.17 12.77 -10.85
N LYS A 20 5.30 12.80 -10.15
CA LYS A 20 6.59 12.27 -10.62
C LYS A 20 7.17 11.28 -9.63
N ARG A 21 8.25 10.63 -10.04
CA ARG A 21 9.06 9.75 -9.20
C ARG A 21 9.55 10.47 -7.95
N ILE A 22 9.24 9.92 -6.79
CA ILE A 22 9.68 10.40 -5.49
C ILE A 22 10.55 9.32 -4.83
N LYS A 23 11.83 9.58 -4.71
CA LYS A 23 12.74 8.67 -4.00
C LYS A 23 12.68 8.93 -2.50
N VAL A 24 12.31 7.90 -1.74
CA VAL A 24 12.25 7.91 -0.29
C VAL A 24 13.37 7.00 0.24
N LYS A 25 14.46 7.60 0.70
CA LYS A 25 15.57 6.83 1.27
C LYS A 25 15.49 6.81 2.80
N VAL A 26 15.28 5.62 3.36
CA VAL A 26 15.28 5.40 4.81
C VAL A 26 16.70 5.02 5.23
N VAL A 27 17.36 5.91 5.96
CA VAL A 27 18.78 5.78 6.28
C VAL A 27 19.00 4.63 7.26
N GLU A 28 20.03 3.83 7.02
CA GLU A 28 20.41 2.70 7.88
C GLU A 28 20.58 3.12 9.35
N GLY A 29 20.11 2.29 10.27
CA GLY A 29 20.14 2.55 11.71
C GLY A 29 19.12 3.58 12.20
N THR A 30 18.27 4.14 11.31
CA THR A 30 17.19 5.04 11.72
C THR A 30 15.85 4.32 11.76
N SER A 31 14.99 4.76 12.70
CA SER A 31 13.59 4.39 12.76
C SER A 31 12.74 5.65 12.79
N ASN A 32 11.81 5.76 11.85
CA ASN A 32 10.99 6.95 11.66
C ASN A 32 9.50 6.55 11.68
N THR A 33 8.68 7.39 12.29
CA THR A 33 7.23 7.13 12.37
C THR A 33 6.47 8.30 11.79
N LEU A 34 5.50 8.01 10.94
CA LEU A 34 4.54 8.94 10.36
C LEU A 34 3.14 8.53 10.81
N VAL A 35 2.40 9.49 11.32
CA VAL A 35 1.00 9.30 11.72
C VAL A 35 0.23 10.52 11.24
N ASP A 36 -0.87 10.33 10.56
CA ASP A 36 -1.74 11.43 10.15
C ASP A 36 -2.69 11.85 11.28
N ALA A 37 -3.39 12.96 11.06
CA ALA A 37 -4.43 13.41 11.96
C ALA A 37 -5.59 12.41 12.03
N ALA A 38 -6.25 12.34 13.19
CA ALA A 38 -7.42 11.48 13.37
C ALA A 38 -8.69 12.00 12.68
N ASN A 39 -8.63 13.16 12.04
CA ASN A 39 -9.73 13.76 11.30
C ASN A 39 -9.23 14.41 10.01
N GLY A 40 -10.14 14.64 9.08
CA GLY A 40 -9.81 15.22 7.78
C GLY A 40 -10.28 14.34 6.62
N SER A 41 -9.79 14.63 5.43
CA SER A 41 -10.16 13.93 4.19
C SER A 41 -8.95 13.44 3.40
N GLN A 42 -7.79 13.30 4.04
CA GLN A 42 -6.58 12.79 3.41
C GLN A 42 -6.74 11.34 2.96
N LYS A 43 -6.16 11.03 1.81
CA LYS A 43 -6.21 9.68 1.22
C LYS A 43 -5.25 8.68 1.89
N GLY A 44 -4.24 9.19 2.64
CA GLY A 44 -3.27 8.36 3.36
C GLY A 44 -2.40 9.21 4.28
N ALA A 45 -1.77 8.57 5.27
CA ALA A 45 -0.81 9.24 6.15
C ALA A 45 0.46 9.64 5.39
N PHE A 46 0.93 8.78 4.50
CA PHE A 46 1.90 9.08 3.47
C PHE A 46 1.19 9.02 2.11
N TYR A 47 0.93 10.19 1.54
CA TYR A 47 0.25 10.31 0.26
C TYR A 47 1.15 10.95 -0.78
N VAL A 48 1.32 10.29 -1.92
CA VAL A 48 2.02 10.80 -3.10
C VAL A 48 1.09 10.69 -4.30
N LYS A 49 0.91 11.80 -5.04
CA LYS A 49 0.12 11.78 -6.27
C LYS A 49 0.80 10.96 -7.38
N GLY A 50 2.13 11.01 -7.47
CA GLY A 50 2.93 10.19 -8.37
C GLY A 50 3.33 8.85 -7.74
N HIS A 51 4.58 8.43 -7.96
CA HIS A 51 5.07 7.12 -7.57
C HIS A 51 6.25 7.19 -6.58
N PRO A 52 6.08 6.67 -5.34
CA PRO A 52 7.14 6.60 -4.35
C PRO A 52 8.00 5.34 -4.52
N GLU A 53 9.31 5.54 -4.55
CA GLU A 53 10.31 4.47 -4.51
C GLU A 53 10.98 4.45 -3.14
N PHE A 54 10.62 3.49 -2.29
CA PHE A 54 11.23 3.32 -0.98
C PHE A 54 12.50 2.49 -1.08
N SER A 55 13.56 2.98 -0.44
CA SER A 55 14.86 2.33 -0.45
C SER A 55 15.64 2.59 0.84
N GLY A 56 16.79 1.94 0.99
CA GLY A 56 17.68 2.08 2.13
C GLY A 56 17.50 0.96 3.15
N LYS A 57 18.21 1.02 4.28
CA LYS A 57 18.24 -0.05 5.29
C LYS A 57 17.70 0.37 6.65
N GLY A 58 16.99 1.49 6.71
CA GLY A 58 16.30 1.95 7.92
C GLY A 58 14.88 1.41 8.00
N THR A 59 14.18 1.81 9.07
CA THR A 59 12.78 1.47 9.32
C THR A 59 11.90 2.71 9.17
N LEU A 60 10.81 2.57 8.42
CA LEU A 60 9.73 3.54 8.33
C LEU A 60 8.42 2.89 8.80
N ILE A 61 7.79 3.50 9.79
CA ILE A 61 6.48 3.10 10.31
C ILE A 61 5.47 4.14 9.84
N VAL A 62 4.36 3.70 9.25
CA VAL A 62 3.31 4.60 8.76
C VAL A 62 1.96 4.12 9.29
N ASN A 63 1.25 5.00 9.98
CA ASN A 63 -0.09 4.72 10.50
C ASN A 63 -1.11 5.70 9.92
N GLY A 64 -2.19 5.16 9.36
CA GLY A 64 -3.27 5.91 8.72
C GLY A 64 -4.54 5.95 9.57
N ASN A 65 -4.82 7.07 10.24
CA ASN A 65 -6.01 7.19 11.09
C ASN A 65 -7.31 7.45 10.33
N VAL A 66 -7.24 8.01 9.10
CA VAL A 66 -8.44 8.43 8.34
C VAL A 66 -8.74 7.47 7.20
N LYS A 67 -7.71 7.00 6.50
CA LYS A 67 -7.86 6.08 5.37
C LYS A 67 -6.65 5.13 5.29
N HIS A 68 -5.91 5.16 4.18
CA HIS A 68 -4.77 4.28 3.99
C HIS A 68 -3.56 4.73 4.81
N ALA A 69 -2.67 3.83 5.18
CA ALA A 69 -1.38 4.24 5.72
C ALA A 69 -0.53 4.87 4.61
N ILE A 70 -0.38 4.18 3.48
CA ILE A 70 0.34 4.66 2.31
C ILE A 70 -0.60 4.66 1.11
N LYS A 71 -0.71 5.81 0.43
CA LYS A 71 -1.40 5.95 -0.86
C LYS A 71 -0.45 6.47 -1.91
N SER A 72 -0.30 5.72 -2.99
CA SER A 72 0.31 6.14 -4.23
C SER A 72 -0.77 6.42 -5.28
N GLY A 73 -0.66 7.51 -6.02
CA GLY A 73 -1.53 7.79 -7.16
C GLY A 73 -1.16 6.93 -8.37
N GLU A 74 0.09 6.53 -8.45
CA GLU A 74 0.66 5.68 -9.49
C GLU A 74 1.23 4.41 -8.83
N TYR A 75 2.34 3.87 -9.31
CA TYR A 75 2.98 2.69 -8.73
C TYR A 75 3.73 2.99 -7.41
N MET A 76 4.13 1.94 -6.74
CA MET A 76 5.02 1.99 -5.57
C MET A 76 6.06 0.89 -5.65
N THR A 77 7.33 1.21 -5.31
CA THR A 77 8.38 0.20 -5.18
C THR A 77 8.98 0.17 -3.78
N LEU A 78 9.40 -1.02 -3.34
CA LEU A 78 10.10 -1.24 -2.08
C LEU A 78 11.38 -2.06 -2.30
N LYS A 79 12.54 -1.49 -1.85
CA LYS A 79 13.85 -2.14 -1.96
C LYS A 79 14.68 -1.90 -0.71
N ASP A 80 15.13 -2.98 -0.08
CA ASP A 80 16.04 -3.04 1.09
C ASP A 80 15.50 -2.40 2.39
N ALA A 81 14.54 -1.49 2.34
CA ALA A 81 13.99 -0.85 3.53
C ALA A 81 13.09 -1.78 4.34
N THR A 82 12.94 -1.47 5.62
CA THR A 82 11.88 -2.02 6.47
C THR A 82 10.72 -1.04 6.51
N LEU A 83 9.58 -1.46 5.97
CA LEU A 83 8.35 -0.69 5.97
C LEU A 83 7.32 -1.40 6.86
N LYS A 84 6.76 -0.67 7.81
CA LYS A 84 5.75 -1.18 8.73
C LYS A 84 4.49 -0.33 8.70
N VAL A 85 3.35 -0.99 8.67
CA VAL A 85 2.05 -0.41 8.93
C VAL A 85 1.47 -1.10 10.16
N LEU A 86 1.22 -0.36 11.22
CA LEU A 86 0.71 -0.90 12.48
C LEU A 86 -0.77 -0.53 12.70
N ALA A 87 -1.30 0.40 11.92
CA ALA A 87 -2.71 0.77 11.90
C ALA A 87 -3.05 1.48 10.59
N ALA A 88 -4.22 1.17 10.02
CA ALA A 88 -4.86 1.97 8.97
C ALA A 88 -6.37 1.79 9.04
N ALA A 89 -7.12 2.90 8.87
CA ALA A 89 -8.58 2.86 8.77
C ALA A 89 -9.07 2.35 7.39
N GLY A 90 -8.19 2.22 6.43
CA GLY A 90 -8.37 1.57 5.14
C GLY A 90 -7.23 0.58 4.91
N ASP A 91 -6.67 0.57 3.70
CA ASP A 91 -5.59 -0.34 3.34
C ASP A 91 -4.26 0.04 4.01
N GLY A 92 -3.40 -0.93 4.16
CA GLY A 92 -2.02 -0.67 4.53
C GLY A 92 -1.30 0.08 3.42
N ILE A 93 -1.33 -0.45 2.23
CA ILE A 93 -0.78 0.16 0.99
C ILE A 93 -1.87 0.16 -0.08
N ASN A 94 -2.09 1.31 -0.71
CA ASN A 94 -2.98 1.44 -1.86
C ASN A 94 -2.24 2.12 -3.01
N CYS A 95 -2.12 1.43 -4.14
CA CYS A 95 -1.47 1.91 -5.36
C CYS A 95 -2.50 2.08 -6.48
N GLY A 96 -2.32 3.10 -7.31
CA GLY A 96 -3.18 3.36 -8.46
C GLY A 96 -2.74 2.64 -9.74
N GLN A 97 -1.58 1.97 -9.76
CA GLN A 97 -1.06 1.26 -10.93
C GLN A 97 -0.55 -0.13 -10.54
N TYR A 98 0.64 -0.22 -9.96
CA TYR A 98 1.21 -1.50 -9.51
C TYR A 98 2.01 -1.34 -8.21
N PHE A 99 2.26 -2.46 -7.56
CA PHE A 99 3.19 -2.56 -6.43
C PHE A 99 4.32 -3.53 -6.77
N LEU A 100 5.56 -3.11 -6.56
CA LEU A 100 6.74 -3.95 -6.74
C LEU A 100 7.56 -4.00 -5.46
N MET A 101 7.75 -5.20 -4.90
CA MET A 101 8.71 -5.45 -3.84
C MET A 101 9.88 -6.27 -4.36
N GLU A 102 11.06 -5.64 -4.49
CA GLU A 102 12.29 -6.31 -4.89
C GLU A 102 12.97 -7.01 -3.69
N SER A 103 12.98 -6.36 -2.53
CA SER A 103 13.67 -6.83 -1.32
C SER A 103 13.27 -6.02 -0.09
N GLY A 104 13.84 -6.35 1.08
CA GLY A 104 13.57 -5.66 2.35
C GLY A 104 12.52 -6.38 3.19
N VAL A 105 11.85 -5.62 4.06
CA VAL A 105 10.83 -6.15 4.97
C VAL A 105 9.57 -5.30 4.87
N LEU A 106 8.44 -5.95 4.65
CA LEU A 106 7.11 -5.36 4.72
C LEU A 106 6.30 -6.06 5.82
N ASP A 107 5.88 -5.30 6.81
CA ASP A 107 5.12 -5.78 7.96
C ASP A 107 3.84 -4.93 8.11
N ILE A 108 2.69 -5.52 7.80
CA ILE A 108 1.39 -4.86 7.84
C ILE A 108 0.50 -5.53 8.87
N SER A 109 -0.04 -4.74 9.79
CA SER A 109 -0.98 -5.18 10.81
C SER A 109 -1.95 -4.06 11.20
N GLY A 110 -3.04 -4.40 11.87
CA GLY A 110 -3.97 -3.40 12.40
C GLY A 110 -4.64 -2.55 11.32
N VAL A 111 -4.86 -3.10 10.12
CA VAL A 111 -5.57 -2.45 9.02
C VAL A 111 -7.02 -2.93 9.00
N GLU A 112 -7.94 -2.00 8.71
CA GLU A 112 -9.38 -2.27 8.69
C GLU A 112 -9.89 -2.78 7.32
N ASP A 113 -9.07 -2.60 6.26
CA ASP A 113 -9.35 -3.08 4.92
C ASP A 113 -8.16 -3.93 4.41
N ASP A 114 -7.80 -3.86 3.16
CA ASP A 114 -6.82 -4.74 2.54
C ASP A 114 -5.37 -4.42 3.00
N GLY A 115 -4.52 -5.42 3.09
CA GLY A 115 -3.11 -5.21 3.42
C GLY A 115 -2.39 -4.43 2.31
N ILE A 116 -2.44 -4.95 1.09
CA ILE A 116 -1.96 -4.29 -0.13
C ILE A 116 -3.09 -4.34 -1.15
N GLN A 117 -3.46 -3.19 -1.71
CA GLN A 117 -4.39 -3.07 -2.82
C GLN A 117 -3.73 -2.33 -3.98
N CYS A 118 -3.83 -2.89 -5.19
CA CYS A 118 -3.51 -2.22 -6.44
C CYS A 118 -4.75 -2.14 -7.31
N ASP A 119 -5.11 -0.92 -7.67
CA ASP A 119 -6.24 -0.62 -8.55
C ASP A 119 -5.70 -0.26 -9.95
N ILE A 120 -6.53 -0.40 -10.96
CA ILE A 120 -6.30 0.23 -12.27
C ILE A 120 -6.91 1.63 -12.20
N ASP A 121 -6.11 2.67 -12.39
CA ASP A 121 -6.61 4.04 -12.43
C ASP A 121 -7.01 4.40 -13.88
N ASP A 122 -8.26 4.15 -14.23
CA ASP A 122 -8.83 4.44 -15.56
C ASP A 122 -8.70 5.92 -16.01
N THR A 123 -8.18 6.80 -15.16
CA THR A 123 -8.04 8.22 -15.48
C THR A 123 -6.79 8.55 -16.30
N ASP A 124 -5.83 7.64 -16.37
CA ASP A 124 -4.61 7.78 -17.20
C ASP A 124 -4.61 6.79 -18.37
N VAL A 125 -5.62 6.88 -19.24
CA VAL A 125 -5.79 6.05 -20.46
C VAL A 125 -4.72 6.34 -21.53
N GLY A 126 -3.49 6.58 -21.16
CA GLY A 126 -2.42 6.95 -22.09
C GLY A 126 -1.29 5.94 -22.24
N SER A 127 -1.16 5.02 -21.32
CA SER A 127 0.01 4.15 -21.27
C SER A 127 -0.39 2.69 -21.04
N THR A 128 -0.78 2.00 -22.11
CA THR A 128 -1.00 0.55 -22.12
C THR A 128 0.25 -0.24 -22.54
N GLY A 129 1.43 0.35 -22.41
CA GLY A 129 2.68 -0.28 -22.80
C GLY A 129 3.49 -0.75 -21.61
N GLU A 130 3.62 -2.07 -21.42
CA GLU A 130 4.70 -2.57 -20.57
C GLU A 130 6.04 -2.01 -21.07
N THR A 131 6.65 -1.14 -20.28
CA THR A 131 8.05 -0.81 -20.50
C THR A 131 8.91 -1.86 -19.81
N ALA A 132 10.16 -2.05 -20.27
CA ALA A 132 11.09 -2.98 -19.63
C ALA A 132 11.32 -2.69 -18.14
N ASP A 133 11.01 -1.48 -17.69
CA ASP A 133 11.19 -0.99 -16.34
C ASP A 133 9.87 -0.87 -15.54
N HIS A 134 8.75 -1.29 -16.08
CA HIS A 134 7.40 -1.17 -15.50
C HIS A 134 6.97 0.27 -15.15
N GLU A 135 7.68 1.30 -15.60
CA GLU A 135 7.45 2.69 -15.18
C GLU A 135 6.11 3.27 -15.65
N ASP A 136 5.60 2.79 -16.78
CA ASP A 136 4.36 3.27 -17.39
C ASP A 136 3.25 2.21 -17.38
N GLU A 137 3.36 1.23 -16.47
CA GLU A 137 2.42 0.12 -16.39
C GLU A 137 1.24 0.49 -15.50
N ASP A 138 0.06 0.61 -16.08
CA ASP A 138 -1.22 0.70 -15.37
C ASP A 138 -1.95 -0.63 -15.46
N SER A 139 -1.46 -1.62 -14.71
CA SER A 139 -1.93 -3.00 -14.79
C SER A 139 -2.71 -3.47 -13.58
N GLY A 140 -2.67 -2.75 -12.46
CA GLY A 140 -3.15 -3.22 -11.18
C GLY A 140 -2.34 -4.40 -10.61
N ASN A 141 -1.18 -4.72 -11.18
CA ASN A 141 -0.38 -5.88 -10.80
C ASN A 141 0.32 -5.71 -9.46
N ILE A 142 0.58 -6.85 -8.81
CA ILE A 142 1.42 -6.92 -7.61
C ILE A 142 2.58 -7.87 -7.89
N TYR A 143 3.80 -7.35 -7.85
CA TYR A 143 5.04 -8.07 -8.06
C TYR A 143 5.77 -8.27 -6.74
N LEU A 144 5.96 -9.53 -6.33
CA LEU A 144 6.70 -9.93 -5.15
C LEU A 144 7.95 -10.70 -5.61
N GLU A 145 9.08 -9.99 -5.75
CA GLU A 145 10.30 -10.56 -6.29
C GLU A 145 11.26 -11.06 -5.20
N GLY A 146 11.12 -10.55 -3.98
CA GLY A 146 11.97 -10.96 -2.86
C GLY A 146 11.61 -10.27 -1.56
N GLY A 147 12.42 -10.50 -0.53
CA GLY A 147 12.25 -9.93 0.80
C GLY A 147 11.37 -10.76 1.73
N GLN A 148 10.96 -10.15 2.84
CA GLN A 148 10.06 -10.75 3.82
C GLN A 148 8.78 -9.94 3.93
N ILE A 149 7.64 -10.59 3.75
CA ILE A 149 6.32 -9.99 3.77
C ILE A 149 5.50 -10.68 4.85
N THR A 150 5.02 -9.92 5.81
CA THR A 150 4.09 -10.37 6.84
C THR A 150 2.86 -9.46 6.80
N ILE A 151 1.68 -10.02 6.59
CA ILE A 151 0.42 -9.27 6.53
C ILE A 151 -0.60 -9.95 7.45
N ASN A 152 -1.13 -9.18 8.39
CA ASN A 152 -2.21 -9.60 9.28
C ASN A 152 -3.38 -8.63 9.18
N THR A 153 -4.50 -9.06 8.59
CA THR A 153 -5.72 -8.27 8.50
C THR A 153 -6.85 -8.90 9.31
N ALA A 154 -7.69 -8.06 9.92
CA ALA A 154 -8.82 -8.49 10.73
C ALA A 154 -10.13 -7.78 10.37
N GLY A 155 -10.10 -6.87 9.41
CA GLY A 155 -11.28 -6.16 8.94
C GLY A 155 -12.30 -7.08 8.25
N ILE A 156 -13.56 -6.67 8.21
CA ILE A 156 -14.63 -7.44 7.54
C ILE A 156 -14.35 -7.47 6.04
N ALA A 157 -14.26 -8.66 5.46
CA ALA A 157 -13.97 -8.93 4.06
C ALA A 157 -12.56 -8.45 3.60
N ALA A 158 -11.68 -8.06 4.53
CA ALA A 158 -10.33 -7.66 4.24
C ALA A 158 -9.50 -8.80 3.64
N LYS A 159 -8.65 -8.49 2.69
CA LYS A 159 -7.70 -9.42 2.06
C LYS A 159 -6.28 -9.01 2.47
N GLY A 160 -5.37 -9.99 2.53
CA GLY A 160 -3.96 -9.66 2.68
C GLY A 160 -3.43 -8.92 1.46
N VAL A 161 -3.75 -9.42 0.28
CA VAL A 161 -3.36 -8.86 -1.02
C VAL A 161 -4.56 -8.85 -1.95
N LYS A 162 -4.79 -7.70 -2.59
CA LYS A 162 -5.83 -7.49 -3.60
C LYS A 162 -5.24 -6.80 -4.81
N SER A 163 -5.32 -7.45 -5.96
CA SER A 163 -4.83 -6.96 -7.24
C SER A 163 -6.00 -6.90 -8.22
N GLU A 164 -6.14 -5.83 -8.99
CA GLU A 164 -7.06 -5.80 -10.13
C GLU A 164 -6.45 -6.46 -11.38
N GLY A 165 -5.13 -6.56 -11.43
CA GLY A 165 -4.39 -7.35 -12.40
C GLY A 165 -3.90 -8.67 -11.83
N ASP A 166 -2.66 -9.01 -12.14
CA ASP A 166 -2.02 -10.26 -11.72
C ASP A 166 -1.27 -10.11 -10.40
N LEU A 167 -1.20 -11.19 -9.61
CA LEU A 167 -0.24 -11.36 -8.52
C LEU A 167 0.91 -12.24 -9.01
N ILE A 168 2.09 -11.65 -9.17
CA ILE A 168 3.28 -12.32 -9.66
C ILE A 168 4.29 -12.52 -8.52
N VAL A 169 4.49 -13.75 -8.10
CA VAL A 169 5.44 -14.11 -7.03
C VAL A 169 6.65 -14.77 -7.64
N LYS A 170 7.81 -14.11 -7.56
CA LYS A 170 9.09 -14.61 -8.07
C LYS A 170 10.03 -15.09 -6.95
N GLY A 171 9.82 -14.62 -5.72
CA GLY A 171 10.66 -14.99 -4.57
C GLY A 171 10.20 -14.37 -3.26
N GLY A 172 11.02 -14.52 -2.22
CA GLY A 172 10.77 -14.00 -0.88
C GLY A 172 10.11 -15.00 0.07
N VAL A 173 9.88 -14.54 1.30
CA VAL A 173 9.11 -15.25 2.33
C VAL A 173 7.84 -14.46 2.57
N ILE A 174 6.69 -15.08 2.35
CA ILE A 174 5.38 -14.42 2.41
C ILE A 174 4.52 -15.16 3.43
N ASP A 175 4.07 -14.43 4.44
CA ASP A 175 3.15 -14.91 5.48
C ASP A 175 1.94 -13.96 5.55
N ILE A 176 0.77 -14.47 5.19
CA ILE A 176 -0.47 -13.70 5.15
C ILE A 176 -1.52 -14.40 5.99
N THR A 177 -2.05 -13.70 6.99
CA THR A 177 -3.13 -14.14 7.83
C THR A 177 -4.30 -13.14 7.76
N THR A 178 -5.49 -13.63 7.44
CA THR A 178 -6.73 -12.87 7.49
C THR A 178 -7.68 -13.52 8.50
N THR A 179 -8.17 -12.75 9.47
CA THR A 179 -9.03 -13.26 10.55
C THR A 179 -10.40 -12.61 10.58
N GLY A 180 -10.66 -11.64 9.70
CA GLY A 180 -11.96 -10.97 9.60
C GLY A 180 -13.07 -11.88 9.07
N ASN A 181 -14.30 -11.55 9.42
CA ASN A 181 -15.47 -12.24 8.88
C ASN A 181 -15.67 -11.87 7.40
N GLY A 182 -16.15 -12.83 6.62
CA GLY A 182 -16.57 -12.58 5.24
C GLY A 182 -17.81 -11.65 5.19
N LYS A 183 -17.94 -10.91 4.11
CA LYS A 183 -19.15 -10.14 3.79
C LYS A 183 -19.90 -10.87 2.68
N TRP A 184 -21.20 -11.11 2.90
CA TRP A 184 -22.07 -11.64 1.87
C TRP A 184 -22.48 -10.51 0.92
N ASP A 185 -22.33 -10.74 -0.38
CA ASP A 185 -22.92 -9.88 -1.39
C ASP A 185 -24.28 -10.51 -1.80
N GLU A 186 -25.36 -9.73 -1.66
CA GLU A 186 -26.70 -10.22 -2.01
C GLU A 186 -26.85 -10.50 -3.52
N GLU A 187 -26.04 -9.87 -4.37
CA GLU A 187 -26.05 -10.15 -5.81
C GLU A 187 -25.46 -11.53 -6.15
N ASP A 188 -24.38 -11.94 -5.46
CA ASP A 188 -23.79 -13.27 -5.64
C ASP A 188 -24.71 -14.41 -5.22
N VAL A 189 -25.56 -14.18 -4.24
CA VAL A 189 -26.58 -15.17 -3.80
C VAL A 189 -27.67 -15.33 -4.84
N LYS A 190 -28.09 -14.26 -5.50
CA LYS A 190 -29.14 -14.29 -6.53
C LYS A 190 -28.67 -15.00 -7.81
N THR A 191 -27.43 -14.83 -8.21
CA THR A 191 -26.84 -15.49 -9.40
C THR A 191 -26.64 -17.00 -9.20
N LYS A 192 -26.29 -17.44 -8.00
CA LYS A 192 -26.13 -18.87 -7.69
C LYS A 192 -27.45 -19.60 -7.44
N ALA A 193 -28.51 -18.88 -7.04
CA ALA A 193 -29.83 -19.45 -6.86
C ALA A 193 -30.66 -19.56 -8.16
N ALA A 194 -30.17 -18.95 -9.26
CA ALA A 194 -30.82 -18.97 -10.57
C ALA A 194 -30.19 -19.97 -11.57
N ALA A 195 -29.17 -20.71 -11.16
CA ALA A 195 -28.51 -21.78 -11.91
C ALA A 195 -28.89 -23.17 -11.35
#